data_14a9661c211d37799d60308ae96f7a73
#
_entry.id   14a9661c211d37799d60308ae96f7a73
#
_cell.length_a   1.000
_cell.length_b   1.000
_cell.length_c   1.000
_cell.angle_alpha   90.00
_cell.angle_beta   90.00
_cell.angle_gamma   90.00
#
_symmetry.space_group_name_H-M   'P 1'
#
loop_
_entity.id
_entity.type
_entity.pdbx_description
1 polymer ?
#
loop_
_entity_poly.entity_id
_entity_poly.type
_entity_poly.pdbx_seq_one_letter_code
_entity_poly.pdbx_strand_id
1 'polypeptide(L)'
;HYPLRRQRQMCIRDSGYNEANGLAFSVNEGINIPPSLKNILKEVKSDIGKTSINNGDLSIWATQGVFLLNSILTVVENKPLSHKGIGWEDFTNEVIKIISKNASNIVFLLWGNNAKNKIKFIDEQKNRVLISGHPSPLSANRGYWFNNKHFSQTNNYLISKNKTPIIW
;
A
#
# COMPACT_ATOMS: atom_id res chain seq x y z
N HIS A 1 -9.70 18.77 -25.14
CA HIS A 1 -9.19 17.37 -24.90
C HIS A 1 -7.85 17.28 -24.17
N TYR A 2 -7.22 18.39 -23.81
CA TYR A 2 -5.93 18.38 -23.08
C TYR A 2 -6.02 18.19 -21.56
N PRO A 3 -7.10 18.59 -20.85
CA PRO A 3 -7.15 18.43 -19.37
C PRO A 3 -7.21 16.99 -18.88
N LEU A 4 -7.86 16.09 -19.63
CA LEU A 4 -8.09 14.71 -19.19
C LEU A 4 -6.85 13.81 -19.25
N ARG A 5 -5.85 14.13 -20.06
CA ARG A 5 -4.57 13.40 -20.06
C ARG A 5 -3.72 13.68 -18.82
N ARG A 6 -3.80 14.89 -18.27
CA ARG A 6 -3.11 15.24 -17.01
C ARG A 6 -3.76 14.62 -15.78
N GLN A 7 -5.05 14.35 -15.82
CA GLN A 7 -5.77 13.69 -14.72
C GLN A 7 -5.44 12.20 -14.58
N ARG A 8 -4.92 11.52 -15.60
CA ARG A 8 -4.45 10.12 -15.51
C ARG A 8 -3.10 9.95 -14.81
N GLN A 9 -2.39 11.03 -14.53
CA GLN A 9 -1.13 11.03 -13.74
C GLN A 9 -1.38 11.10 -12.23
N MET A 10 -2.54 10.72 -11.76
CA MET A 10 -3.11 11.08 -10.46
C MET A 10 -2.96 10.02 -9.37
N CYS A 11 -1.86 9.31 -9.25
CA CYS A 11 -1.61 8.49 -8.07
C CYS A 11 -0.15 8.54 -7.67
N ILE A 12 0.37 9.74 -7.38
CA ILE A 12 1.80 9.89 -7.15
C ILE A 12 2.06 10.71 -5.91
N ARG A 13 2.58 10.04 -4.95
CA ARG A 13 3.29 10.64 -3.84
C ARG A 13 4.78 10.60 -4.16
N ASP A 14 5.43 11.73 -4.35
CA ASP A 14 6.89 11.88 -4.48
C ASP A 14 7.51 11.37 -5.78
N SER A 15 6.75 11.15 -6.85
CA SER A 15 7.28 10.56 -8.08
C SER A 15 7.51 11.58 -9.19
N GLY A 16 8.57 11.39 -9.96
CA GLY A 16 8.82 12.09 -11.20
C GLY A 16 7.87 11.68 -12.34
N TYR A 17 8.10 12.26 -13.51
CA TYR A 17 7.32 12.00 -14.71
C TYR A 17 7.27 10.49 -15.04
N ASN A 18 6.08 9.92 -15.26
CA ASN A 18 5.82 8.50 -15.57
C ASN A 18 6.15 7.46 -14.48
N GLU A 19 6.47 7.83 -13.25
CA GLU A 19 6.80 6.85 -12.22
C GLU A 19 5.59 6.08 -11.68
N ALA A 20 4.44 6.73 -11.51
CA ALA A 20 3.28 6.10 -10.89
C ALA A 20 2.35 5.38 -11.87
N ASN A 21 1.84 4.24 -11.44
CA ASN A 21 0.85 3.43 -12.16
C ASN A 21 -0.49 3.29 -11.42
N GLY A 22 -0.75 4.15 -10.42
CA GLY A 22 -2.03 4.14 -9.69
C GLY A 22 -2.07 3.27 -8.44
N LEU A 23 -1.04 2.51 -8.17
CA LEU A 23 -0.93 1.62 -7.00
C LEU A 23 0.07 2.21 -6.00
N ALA A 24 -0.28 2.23 -4.72
CA ALA A 24 0.63 2.70 -3.66
C ALA A 24 1.94 1.89 -3.68
N PHE A 25 3.08 2.58 -3.56
CA PHE A 25 4.45 2.05 -3.62
C PHE A 25 4.90 1.53 -4.98
N SER A 26 4.00 1.28 -5.93
CA SER A 26 4.29 0.75 -7.25
C SER A 26 4.83 1.81 -8.20
N VAL A 27 5.70 1.40 -9.12
CA VAL A 27 6.18 2.23 -10.24
C VAL A 27 6.06 1.44 -11.54
N ASN A 28 6.05 2.16 -12.67
CA ASN A 28 6.03 1.52 -13.99
C ASN A 28 7.31 0.71 -14.23
N GLU A 29 7.20 -0.29 -15.09
CA GLU A 29 8.34 -1.08 -15.55
C GLU A 29 9.42 -0.19 -16.18
N GLY A 30 10.68 -0.51 -15.92
CA GLY A 30 11.83 0.29 -16.38
C GLY A 30 12.21 1.47 -15.47
N ILE A 31 11.39 1.78 -14.47
CA ILE A 31 11.69 2.82 -13.47
C ILE A 31 12.48 2.23 -12.29
N ASN A 32 13.40 3.01 -11.76
CA ASN A 32 14.16 2.62 -10.57
C ASN A 32 13.24 2.34 -9.39
N ILE A 33 13.39 1.18 -8.75
CA ILE A 33 12.58 0.79 -7.59
C ILE A 33 12.80 1.80 -6.45
N PRO A 34 11.73 2.49 -5.97
CA PRO A 34 11.84 3.46 -4.89
C PRO A 34 12.34 2.85 -3.58
N PRO A 35 13.03 3.62 -2.71
CA PRO A 35 13.60 3.10 -1.47
C PRO A 35 12.58 2.41 -0.55
N SER A 36 11.35 2.92 -0.46
CA SER A 36 10.30 2.29 0.34
C SER A 36 9.91 0.92 -0.23
N LEU A 37 9.79 0.79 -1.55
CA LEU A 37 9.47 -0.48 -2.20
C LEU A 37 10.63 -1.47 -2.06
N LYS A 38 11.89 -1.02 -2.16
CA LYS A 38 13.05 -1.89 -1.87
C LYS A 38 12.97 -2.51 -0.47
N ASN A 39 12.57 -1.71 0.53
CA ASN A 39 12.40 -2.20 1.90
C ASN A 39 11.21 -3.17 2.02
N ILE A 40 10.10 -2.93 1.30
CA ILE A 40 8.97 -3.86 1.23
C ILE A 40 9.43 -5.20 0.65
N LEU A 41 10.08 -5.21 -0.51
CA LEU A 41 10.55 -6.43 -1.16
C LEU A 41 11.61 -7.17 -0.34
N LYS A 42 12.47 -6.44 0.38
CA LYS A 42 13.43 -7.03 1.33
C LYS A 42 12.72 -7.76 2.46
N GLU A 43 11.66 -7.16 3.03
CA GLU A 43 10.86 -7.80 4.08
C GLU A 43 10.09 -9.00 3.54
N VAL A 44 9.46 -8.92 2.36
CA VAL A 44 8.83 -10.07 1.68
C VAL A 44 9.81 -11.23 1.58
N LYS A 45 11.02 -10.98 1.06
CA LYS A 45 12.04 -12.01 0.89
C LYS A 45 12.51 -12.59 2.22
N SER A 46 12.63 -11.78 3.25
CA SER A 46 13.01 -12.22 4.61
C SER A 46 11.91 -13.05 5.27
N ASP A 47 10.64 -12.69 5.08
CA ASP A 47 9.48 -13.30 5.74
C ASP A 47 9.08 -14.64 5.08
N ILE A 48 9.06 -14.70 3.75
CA ILE A 48 8.55 -15.87 3.00
C ILE A 48 9.58 -16.50 2.03
N GLY A 49 10.83 -16.05 2.05
CA GLY A 49 11.95 -16.64 1.33
C GLY A 49 12.07 -16.25 -0.16
N LYS A 50 11.01 -15.73 -0.78
CA LYS A 50 10.97 -15.34 -2.20
C LYS A 50 10.03 -14.17 -2.43
N THR A 51 10.12 -13.55 -3.60
CA THR A 51 9.15 -12.57 -4.09
C THR A 51 8.84 -12.85 -5.56
N SER A 52 7.60 -12.58 -5.96
CA SER A 52 7.16 -12.64 -7.37
C SER A 52 7.53 -11.36 -8.14
N ILE A 53 7.98 -10.32 -7.44
CA ILE A 53 8.27 -9.01 -8.03
C ILE A 53 9.75 -8.93 -8.43
N ASN A 54 9.99 -8.77 -9.72
CA ASN A 54 11.33 -8.59 -10.30
C ASN A 54 11.61 -7.15 -10.73
N ASN A 55 10.57 -6.33 -10.83
CA ASN A 55 10.61 -4.92 -11.20
C ASN A 55 9.86 -4.09 -10.14
N GLY A 56 9.55 -2.85 -10.41
CA GLY A 56 8.82 -1.98 -9.47
C GLY A 56 7.31 -2.04 -9.60
N ASP A 57 6.75 -2.83 -10.52
CA ASP A 57 5.32 -2.93 -10.77
C ASP A 57 4.66 -3.96 -9.87
N LEU A 58 3.70 -3.49 -9.06
CA LEU A 58 2.92 -4.32 -8.13
C LEU A 58 1.57 -4.77 -8.69
N SER A 59 1.32 -4.63 -10.00
CA SER A 59 0.07 -5.04 -10.63
C SER A 59 -0.27 -6.52 -10.39
N ILE A 60 0.73 -7.39 -10.31
CA ILE A 60 0.55 -8.80 -9.99
C ILE A 60 -0.05 -9.02 -8.59
N TRP A 61 0.22 -8.14 -7.63
CA TRP A 61 -0.44 -8.20 -6.32
C TRP A 61 -1.88 -7.69 -6.42
N ALA A 62 -2.11 -6.60 -7.16
CA ALA A 62 -3.44 -6.03 -7.35
C ALA A 62 -4.40 -7.04 -8.03
N THR A 63 -3.94 -7.80 -9.02
CA THR A 63 -4.76 -8.84 -9.68
C THR A 63 -5.14 -10.00 -8.76
N GLN A 64 -4.43 -10.18 -7.65
CA GLN A 64 -4.74 -11.14 -6.59
C GLN A 64 -5.66 -10.59 -5.50
N GLY A 65 -6.12 -9.33 -5.64
CA GLY A 65 -7.00 -8.68 -4.68
C GLY A 65 -6.28 -7.85 -3.60
N VAL A 66 -4.99 -7.56 -3.76
CA VAL A 66 -4.28 -6.62 -2.87
C VAL A 66 -4.61 -5.19 -3.28
N PHE A 67 -5.34 -4.48 -2.43
CA PHE A 67 -5.74 -3.09 -2.68
C PHE A 67 -4.68 -2.13 -2.13
N LEU A 68 -3.83 -1.61 -3.02
CA LEU A 68 -2.73 -0.71 -2.69
C LEU A 68 -3.20 0.74 -2.71
N LEU A 69 -3.64 1.25 -1.54
CA LEU A 69 -4.29 2.55 -1.38
C LEU A 69 -3.39 3.57 -0.66
N ASN A 70 -3.15 4.72 -1.31
CA ASN A 70 -2.59 5.90 -0.65
C ASN A 70 -3.69 6.71 0.06
N SER A 71 -3.36 7.37 1.19
CA SER A 71 -4.30 8.28 1.88
C SER A 71 -4.58 9.55 1.08
N ILE A 72 -3.64 10.01 0.28
CA ILE A 72 -3.71 11.17 -0.61
C ILE A 72 -3.43 10.66 -2.02
N LEU A 73 -4.36 10.80 -2.94
CA LEU A 73 -4.29 10.17 -4.25
C LEU A 73 -3.61 11.03 -5.31
N THR A 74 -3.43 12.32 -5.06
CA THR A 74 -2.80 13.23 -6.01
C THR A 74 -1.76 14.13 -5.34
N VAL A 75 -0.86 14.64 -6.15
CA VAL A 75 0.18 15.59 -5.74
C VAL A 75 0.56 16.47 -6.93
N VAL A 76 1.02 17.68 -6.68
CA VAL A 76 1.68 18.48 -7.71
C VAL A 76 3.04 17.87 -7.98
N GLU A 77 3.43 17.76 -9.24
CA GLU A 77 4.72 17.20 -9.66
C GLU A 77 5.88 17.81 -8.82
N ASN A 78 6.75 16.94 -8.31
CA ASN A 78 7.88 17.29 -7.44
C ASN A 78 7.54 18.09 -6.17
N LYS A 79 6.26 18.10 -5.72
CA LYS A 79 5.85 18.75 -4.48
C LYS A 79 5.11 17.77 -3.56
N PRO A 80 5.85 16.94 -2.80
CA PRO A 80 5.26 15.98 -1.87
C PRO A 80 4.23 16.64 -0.94
N LEU A 81 3.12 15.93 -0.69
CA LEU A 81 2.04 16.37 0.20
C LEU A 81 1.31 17.66 -0.22
N SER A 82 1.54 18.20 -1.41
CA SER A 82 0.92 19.43 -1.90
C SER A 82 -0.63 19.40 -1.89
N HIS A 83 -1.23 18.22 -1.94
CA HIS A 83 -2.69 18.03 -1.88
C HIS A 83 -3.16 17.44 -0.53
N LYS A 84 -2.38 17.62 0.52
CA LYS A 84 -2.82 17.27 1.88
C LYS A 84 -3.94 18.23 2.31
N GLY A 85 -5.03 17.66 2.88
CA GLY A 85 -6.14 18.44 3.42
C GLY A 85 -7.12 19.01 2.38
N ILE A 86 -7.05 18.59 1.11
CA ILE A 86 -8.02 18.99 0.08
C ILE A 86 -9.20 18.00 -0.08
N GLY A 87 -9.33 17.01 0.83
CA GLY A 87 -10.43 16.05 0.84
C GLY A 87 -10.06 14.62 0.50
N TRP A 88 -8.83 14.34 0.02
CA TRP A 88 -8.40 12.97 -0.28
C TRP A 88 -8.42 12.04 0.93
N GLU A 89 -8.04 12.56 2.10
CA GLU A 89 -8.05 11.79 3.33
C GLU A 89 -9.46 11.36 3.73
N ASP A 90 -10.45 12.23 3.55
CA ASP A 90 -11.86 11.93 3.84
C ASP A 90 -12.39 10.89 2.85
N PHE A 91 -12.12 11.06 1.56
CA PHE A 91 -12.49 10.10 0.54
C PHE A 91 -11.92 8.70 0.83
N THR A 92 -10.61 8.61 1.09
CA THR A 92 -9.96 7.32 1.37
C THR A 92 -10.40 6.71 2.70
N ASN A 93 -10.78 7.53 3.70
CA ASN A 93 -11.41 7.06 4.93
C ASN A 93 -12.75 6.41 4.65
N GLU A 94 -13.60 7.02 3.81
CA GLU A 94 -14.89 6.44 3.43
C GLU A 94 -14.72 5.14 2.65
N VAL A 95 -13.75 5.06 1.74
CA VAL A 95 -13.42 3.80 1.04
C VAL A 95 -13.08 2.69 2.04
N ILE A 96 -12.23 2.96 3.04
CA ILE A 96 -11.87 1.98 4.07
C ILE A 96 -13.09 1.56 4.90
N LYS A 97 -13.96 2.52 5.30
CA LYS A 97 -15.20 2.22 6.03
C LYS A 97 -16.14 1.33 5.24
N ILE A 98 -16.35 1.64 3.95
CA ILE A 98 -17.22 0.87 3.05
C ILE A 98 -16.70 -0.56 2.90
N ILE A 99 -15.41 -0.75 2.64
CA ILE A 99 -14.79 -2.07 2.54
C ILE A 99 -14.95 -2.83 3.86
N SER A 100 -14.61 -2.21 4.97
CA SER A 100 -14.67 -2.83 6.30
C SER A 100 -16.09 -3.23 6.71
N LYS A 101 -17.08 -2.43 6.34
CA LYS A 101 -18.50 -2.69 6.65
C LYS A 101 -19.10 -3.81 5.80
N ASN A 102 -18.79 -3.80 4.49
CA ASN A 102 -19.48 -4.66 3.51
C ASN A 102 -18.73 -5.97 3.21
N ALA A 103 -17.47 -6.09 3.62
CA ALA A 103 -16.68 -7.30 3.43
C ALA A 103 -16.22 -7.86 4.78
N SER A 104 -15.85 -9.14 4.80
CA SER A 104 -15.30 -9.84 5.95
C SER A 104 -14.05 -10.63 5.58
N ASN A 105 -13.24 -10.94 6.58
CA ASN A 105 -12.00 -11.67 6.40
C ASN A 105 -11.01 -10.94 5.48
N ILE A 106 -11.00 -9.60 5.54
CA ILE A 106 -9.99 -8.74 4.92
C ILE A 106 -8.81 -8.57 5.89
N VAL A 107 -7.60 -8.51 5.34
CA VAL A 107 -6.40 -8.14 6.11
C VAL A 107 -6.02 -6.70 5.75
N PHE A 108 -6.06 -5.82 6.75
CA PHE A 108 -5.64 -4.43 6.61
C PHE A 108 -4.19 -4.29 7.08
N LEU A 109 -3.29 -3.94 6.17
CA LEU A 109 -1.89 -3.66 6.47
C LEU A 109 -1.70 -2.16 6.66
N LEU A 110 -1.55 -1.70 7.90
CA LEU A 110 -1.44 -0.28 8.24
C LEU A 110 0.03 0.08 8.51
N TRP A 111 0.67 0.68 7.52
CA TRP A 111 2.09 1.00 7.55
C TRP A 111 2.37 2.49 7.81
N GLY A 112 2.89 2.77 9.00
CA GLY A 112 3.19 4.12 9.48
C GLY A 112 2.02 4.81 10.18
N ASN A 113 2.31 5.93 10.86
CA ASN A 113 1.35 6.60 11.75
C ASN A 113 0.08 7.07 11.06
N ASN A 114 0.17 7.58 9.83
CA ASN A 114 -1.01 8.01 9.07
C ASN A 114 -1.94 6.84 8.76
N ALA A 115 -1.39 5.68 8.38
CA ALA A 115 -2.17 4.48 8.14
C ALA A 115 -2.72 3.91 9.46
N LYS A 116 -1.93 3.88 10.53
CA LYS A 116 -2.37 3.42 11.85
C LYS A 116 -3.63 4.15 12.33
N ASN A 117 -3.73 5.44 12.08
CA ASN A 117 -4.90 6.24 12.47
C ASN A 117 -6.21 5.82 11.75
N LYS A 118 -6.11 4.97 10.71
CA LYS A 118 -7.29 4.43 10.01
C LYS A 118 -7.94 3.26 10.74
N ILE A 119 -7.32 2.69 11.77
CA ILE A 119 -7.85 1.56 12.54
C ILE A 119 -9.26 1.85 13.07
N LYS A 120 -9.54 3.10 13.46
CA LYS A 120 -10.86 3.53 13.94
C LYS A 120 -12.01 3.38 12.93
N PHE A 121 -11.69 3.14 11.66
CA PHE A 121 -12.65 2.92 10.58
C PHE A 121 -12.81 1.44 10.22
N ILE A 122 -12.09 0.54 10.90
CA ILE A 122 -12.04 -0.89 10.58
C ILE A 122 -12.76 -1.69 11.66
N ASP A 123 -13.67 -2.55 11.25
CA ASP A 123 -14.34 -3.53 12.12
C ASP A 123 -13.39 -4.73 12.31
N GLU A 124 -12.68 -4.74 13.44
CA GLU A 124 -11.73 -5.79 13.80
C GLU A 124 -12.39 -7.13 14.21
N GLN A 125 -13.70 -7.15 14.44
CA GLN A 125 -14.43 -8.40 14.69
C GLN A 125 -14.57 -9.23 13.41
N LYS A 126 -14.64 -8.58 12.26
CA LYS A 126 -14.79 -9.21 10.95
C LYS A 126 -13.50 -9.32 10.17
N ASN A 127 -12.51 -8.49 10.47
CA ASN A 127 -11.30 -8.30 9.69
C ASN A 127 -10.05 -8.38 10.55
N ARG A 128 -8.91 -8.63 9.93
CA ARG A 128 -7.61 -8.64 10.59
C ARG A 128 -6.87 -7.33 10.33
N VAL A 129 -6.31 -6.73 11.37
CA VAL A 129 -5.44 -5.55 11.25
C VAL A 129 -4.01 -5.92 11.65
N LEU A 130 -3.04 -5.56 10.83
CA LEU A 130 -1.61 -5.69 11.09
C LEU A 130 -0.96 -4.31 10.98
N ILE A 131 -0.18 -3.92 11.99
CA ILE A 131 0.38 -2.56 12.12
C ILE A 131 1.89 -2.64 12.22
N SER A 132 2.58 -1.79 11.45
CA SER A 132 4.03 -1.58 11.58
C SER A 132 4.41 -0.13 11.30
N GLY A 133 5.70 0.20 11.45
CA GLY A 133 6.25 1.44 10.94
C GLY A 133 6.11 1.56 9.42
N HIS A 134 6.47 2.73 8.87
CA HIS A 134 6.45 2.95 7.43
C HIS A 134 7.70 2.31 6.77
N PRO A 135 7.60 1.76 5.54
CA PRO A 135 8.76 1.15 4.86
C PRO A 135 9.80 2.15 4.36
N SER A 136 9.59 3.47 4.51
CA SER A 136 10.60 4.48 4.14
C SER A 136 11.91 4.28 4.92
N PRO A 137 13.07 4.64 4.32
CA PRO A 137 14.36 4.52 5.00
C PRO A 137 14.42 5.19 6.37
N LEU A 138 13.77 6.35 6.54
CA LEU A 138 13.72 7.07 7.81
C LEU A 138 13.08 6.25 8.94
N SER A 139 12.07 5.44 8.64
CA SER A 139 11.39 4.59 9.61
C SER A 139 12.06 3.21 9.71
N ALA A 140 12.43 2.63 8.58
CA ALA A 140 13.06 1.32 8.50
C ALA A 140 14.42 1.27 9.21
N ASN A 141 15.25 2.30 9.02
CA ASN A 141 16.56 2.41 9.68
C ASN A 141 16.47 2.61 11.21
N ARG A 142 15.30 3.01 11.73
CA ARG A 142 15.03 3.08 13.17
C ARG A 142 14.46 1.77 13.74
N GLY A 143 14.41 0.69 12.95
CA GLY A 143 13.90 -0.61 13.38
C GLY A 143 12.39 -0.77 13.40
N TYR A 144 11.63 0.20 12.89
CA TYR A 144 10.15 0.15 12.96
C TYR A 144 9.49 -0.65 11.84
N TRP A 145 10.24 -1.10 10.83
CA TRP A 145 9.70 -1.76 9.66
C TRP A 145 10.06 -3.26 9.59
N PHE A 146 11.31 -3.62 9.65
CA PHE A 146 11.77 -4.99 9.41
C PHE A 146 11.32 -5.97 10.50
N ASN A 147 11.18 -7.26 10.12
CA ASN A 147 10.69 -8.36 10.95
C ASN A 147 9.21 -8.22 11.37
N ASN A 148 8.40 -7.45 10.63
CA ASN A 148 6.98 -7.32 10.90
C ASN A 148 6.17 -8.57 10.50
N LYS A 149 6.70 -9.40 9.59
CA LYS A 149 6.11 -10.67 9.11
C LYS A 149 4.67 -10.54 8.62
N HIS A 150 4.32 -9.39 8.05
CA HIS A 150 2.96 -9.13 7.62
C HIS A 150 2.52 -10.02 6.45
N PHE A 151 3.43 -10.44 5.60
CA PHE A 151 3.13 -11.22 4.40
C PHE A 151 2.76 -12.67 4.75
N SER A 152 3.55 -13.33 5.59
CA SER A 152 3.24 -14.66 6.11
C SER A 152 2.00 -14.64 7.00
N GLN A 153 1.86 -13.65 7.91
CA GLN A 153 0.68 -13.50 8.74
C GLN A 153 -0.59 -13.28 7.92
N THR A 154 -0.53 -12.50 6.83
CA THR A 154 -1.64 -12.31 5.89
C THR A 154 -2.05 -13.64 5.28
N ASN A 155 -1.09 -14.40 4.73
CA ASN A 155 -1.38 -15.68 4.09
C ASN A 155 -1.93 -16.70 5.09
N ASN A 156 -1.37 -16.79 6.28
CA ASN A 156 -1.87 -17.67 7.33
C ASN A 156 -3.33 -17.34 7.71
N TYR A 157 -3.65 -16.05 7.82
CA TYR A 157 -5.03 -15.62 8.08
C TYR A 157 -5.96 -15.96 6.91
N LEU A 158 -5.58 -15.68 5.68
CA LEU A 158 -6.39 -16.00 4.49
C LEU A 158 -6.68 -17.52 4.42
N ILE A 159 -5.66 -18.37 4.60
CA ILE A 159 -5.78 -19.82 4.61
C ILE A 159 -6.74 -20.26 5.73
N SER A 160 -6.63 -19.70 6.95
CA SER A 160 -7.52 -20.01 8.06
C SER A 160 -8.99 -19.65 7.80
N LYS A 161 -9.25 -18.80 6.81
CA LYS A 161 -10.58 -18.39 6.34
C LYS A 161 -10.97 -19.04 5.01
N ASN A 162 -10.30 -20.10 4.60
CA ASN A 162 -10.50 -20.81 3.32
C ASN A 162 -10.39 -19.88 2.10
N LYS A 163 -9.51 -18.88 2.17
CA LYS A 163 -9.21 -17.96 1.06
C LYS A 163 -7.84 -18.30 0.46
N THR A 164 -7.70 -18.00 -0.83
CA THR A 164 -6.43 -18.19 -1.55
C THR A 164 -5.35 -17.27 -0.97
N PRO A 165 -4.15 -17.81 -0.63
CA PRO A 165 -3.03 -16.97 -0.20
C PRO A 165 -2.50 -16.13 -1.36
N ILE A 166 -1.86 -15.02 -1.02
CA ILE A 166 -1.23 -14.11 -1.99
C ILE A 166 0.16 -14.64 -2.36
N ILE A 167 0.48 -14.60 -3.63
CA ILE A 167 1.84 -14.83 -4.16
C ILE A 167 2.56 -13.48 -4.15
N TRP A 168 3.32 -13.24 -3.09
CA TRP A 168 4.03 -11.96 -2.86
C TRP A 168 5.26 -11.75 -3.72
#